data_a3c5baa34eda2b4b3967297d227d14ca
#
_entry.id   a3c5baa34eda2b4b3967297d227d14ca
#
_cell.length_a   1.000
_cell.length_b   1.000
_cell.length_c   1.000
_cell.angle_alpha   90.00
_cell.angle_beta   90.00
_cell.angle_gamma   90.00
#
_symmetry.space_group_name_H-M   'P 1'
#
loop_
_entity.id
_entity.type
_entity.pdbx_description
1 polymer ?
#
loop_
_entity_poly.entity_id
_entity_poly.type
_entity_poly.pdbx_seq_one_letter_code
_entity_poly.pdbx_strand_id
1 'polypeptide(L)'
;ASARGLENTVSAAGMGKLLELIYRGELVSKQASAAMLDILLDQRLGGKLPLPLPRHSDVAHKTGEDEGITNDVGLVFGARPYVICILANGICAPEFDRAIHAVSRAVYDYVSA
;
A
#
# COMPACT_ATOMS: atom_id res chain seq x y z
N ALA A 1 17.14 -15.78 -2.57
CA ALA A 1 17.80 -14.63 -3.18
C ALA A 1 18.79 -13.97 -2.21
N SER A 2 18.44 -13.76 -0.95
CA SER A 2 19.34 -13.11 0.00
C SER A 2 20.56 -13.98 0.34
N ALA A 3 20.47 -15.30 0.24
CA ALA A 3 21.61 -16.18 0.45
C ALA A 3 22.75 -15.95 -0.55
N ARG A 4 22.48 -15.32 -1.68
CA ARG A 4 23.46 -14.96 -2.69
C ARG A 4 23.78 -13.47 -2.71
N GLY A 5 23.34 -12.73 -1.69
CA GLY A 5 23.42 -11.28 -1.70
C GLY A 5 22.44 -10.60 -2.65
N LEU A 6 21.53 -11.36 -3.23
CA LEU A 6 20.47 -10.85 -4.10
C LEU A 6 19.19 -10.67 -3.28
N GLU A 7 18.52 -9.55 -3.48
CA GLU A 7 17.29 -9.26 -2.79
C GLU A 7 16.15 -9.07 -3.77
N ASN A 8 14.94 -9.35 -3.31
CA ASN A 8 13.73 -9.06 -4.08
C ASN A 8 13.49 -7.57 -4.04
N THR A 9 13.57 -6.93 -5.19
CA THR A 9 13.34 -5.50 -5.30
C THR A 9 12.11 -5.22 -6.13
N VAL A 10 11.42 -4.14 -5.79
CA VAL A 10 10.25 -3.68 -6.52
C VAL A 10 10.31 -2.17 -6.68
N SER A 11 9.57 -1.65 -7.66
CA SER A 11 9.33 -0.22 -7.79
C SER A 11 7.93 0.12 -7.32
N ALA A 12 7.71 1.38 -6.97
CA ALA A 12 6.37 1.85 -6.62
C ALA A 12 5.41 1.65 -7.80
N ALA A 13 5.85 1.95 -9.02
CA ALA A 13 5.04 1.75 -10.22
C ALA A 13 4.69 0.27 -10.45
N GLY A 14 5.66 -0.63 -10.23
CA GLY A 14 5.43 -2.07 -10.36
C GLY A 14 4.42 -2.59 -9.34
N MET A 15 4.52 -2.15 -8.09
CA MET A 15 3.55 -2.52 -7.06
C MET A 15 2.16 -1.94 -7.37
N GLY A 16 2.11 -0.71 -7.87
CA GLY A 16 0.85 -0.10 -8.29
C GLY A 16 0.17 -0.89 -9.40
N LYS A 17 0.93 -1.35 -10.38
CA LYS A 17 0.39 -2.19 -11.44
C LYS A 17 -0.15 -3.50 -10.93
N LEU A 18 0.56 -4.13 -9.99
CA LEU A 18 0.11 -5.37 -9.36
C LEU A 18 -1.23 -5.17 -8.63
N LEU A 19 -1.34 -4.11 -7.85
CA LEU A 19 -2.59 -3.79 -7.14
C LEU A 19 -3.73 -3.47 -8.11
N GLU A 20 -3.44 -2.78 -9.20
CA GLU A 20 -4.44 -2.51 -10.23
C GLU A 20 -5.00 -3.79 -10.83
N LEU A 21 -4.12 -4.76 -11.13
CA LEU A 21 -4.54 -6.05 -11.66
C LEU A 21 -5.41 -6.81 -10.66
N ILE A 22 -5.05 -6.77 -9.38
CA ILE A 22 -5.87 -7.38 -8.32
C ILE A 22 -7.25 -6.73 -8.28
N TYR A 23 -7.29 -5.40 -8.30
CA TYR A 23 -8.55 -4.65 -8.27
C TYR A 23 -9.45 -4.99 -9.44
N ARG A 24 -8.86 -5.12 -10.64
CA ARG A 24 -9.60 -5.43 -11.85
C ARG A 24 -10.01 -6.91 -11.97
N GLY A 25 -9.54 -7.77 -11.07
CA GLY A 25 -9.80 -9.20 -11.13
C GLY A 25 -9.00 -9.91 -12.22
N GLU A 26 -7.86 -9.35 -12.61
CA GLU A 26 -7.06 -9.84 -13.74
C GLU A 26 -5.77 -10.52 -13.32
N LEU A 27 -5.45 -10.55 -12.03
CA LEU A 27 -4.24 -11.23 -11.56
C LEU A 27 -4.56 -12.70 -11.31
N VAL A 28 -3.95 -13.58 -12.08
CA VAL A 28 -4.15 -15.03 -12.10
C VAL A 28 -5.57 -15.38 -12.58
N SER A 29 -6.59 -15.01 -11.81
CA SER A 29 -7.99 -15.23 -12.13
C SER A 29 -8.84 -14.26 -11.33
N LYS A 30 -10.12 -14.16 -11.69
CA LYS A 30 -11.08 -13.36 -10.94
C LYS A 30 -11.20 -13.82 -9.50
N GLN A 31 -11.26 -15.14 -9.30
CA GLN A 31 -11.37 -15.72 -7.97
C GLN A 31 -10.12 -15.49 -7.13
N ALA A 32 -8.93 -15.68 -7.72
CA ALA A 32 -7.67 -15.46 -7.03
C ALA A 32 -7.50 -13.99 -6.67
N SER A 33 -7.85 -13.08 -7.59
CA SER A 33 -7.78 -11.63 -7.33
C SER A 33 -8.71 -11.22 -6.19
N ALA A 34 -9.93 -11.74 -6.16
CA ALA A 34 -10.87 -11.46 -5.07
C ALA A 34 -10.35 -11.97 -3.73
N ALA A 35 -9.76 -13.16 -3.71
CA ALA A 35 -9.16 -13.72 -2.49
C ALA A 35 -7.99 -12.88 -1.99
N MET A 36 -7.12 -12.42 -2.90
CA MET A 36 -6.02 -11.54 -2.54
C MET A 36 -6.51 -10.21 -2.00
N LEU A 37 -7.54 -9.65 -2.61
CA LEU A 37 -8.13 -8.40 -2.15
C LEU A 37 -8.70 -8.52 -0.74
N ASP A 38 -9.39 -9.61 -0.46
CA ASP A 38 -9.95 -9.87 0.88
C ASP A 38 -8.84 -9.93 1.93
N ILE A 39 -7.73 -10.60 1.63
CA ILE A 39 -6.58 -10.67 2.53
C ILE A 39 -6.01 -9.28 2.78
N LEU A 40 -5.88 -8.47 1.73
CA LEU A 40 -5.33 -7.12 1.86
C LEU A 40 -6.26 -6.19 2.62
N LEU A 41 -7.57 -6.37 2.50
CA LEU A 41 -8.56 -5.60 3.26
C LEU A 41 -8.55 -5.95 4.74
N ASP A 42 -8.13 -7.15 5.09
CA ASP A 42 -8.10 -7.65 6.47
C ASP A 42 -6.77 -7.37 7.19
N GLN A 43 -5.90 -6.57 6.62
CA GLN A 43 -4.64 -6.22 7.27
C GLN A 43 -4.87 -5.39 8.54
N ARG A 44 -4.13 -5.72 9.60
CA ARG A 44 -4.32 -5.11 10.92
C ARG A 44 -3.28 -4.07 11.28
N LEU A 45 -2.20 -3.98 10.51
CA LEU A 45 -1.15 -2.99 10.74
C LEU A 45 -1.56 -1.66 10.07
N GLY A 46 -2.40 -0.91 10.75
CA GLY A 46 -3.01 0.30 10.21
C GLY A 46 -2.29 1.61 10.54
N GLY A 47 -1.01 1.55 10.92
CA GLY A 47 -0.28 2.73 11.38
C GLY A 47 0.31 3.63 10.30
N LYS A 48 0.16 3.29 9.03
CA LYS A 48 0.72 4.05 7.90
C LYS A 48 -0.38 4.64 7.03
N LEU A 49 -0.62 4.10 5.83
CA LEU A 49 -1.62 4.66 4.91
C LEU A 49 -3.00 4.88 5.51
N PRO A 50 -3.58 3.91 6.25
CA PRO A 50 -4.94 4.08 6.76
C PRO A 50 -5.08 5.09 7.89
N LEU A 51 -4.03 5.31 8.67
CA LEU A 51 -4.13 6.05 9.93
C LEU A 51 -4.74 7.45 9.79
N PRO A 52 -4.33 8.29 8.81
CA PRO A 52 -4.88 9.64 8.71
C PRO A 52 -6.24 9.72 8.01
N LEU A 53 -6.75 8.59 7.51
CA LEU A 53 -7.99 8.56 6.74
C LEU A 53 -9.21 8.47 7.65
N PRO A 54 -10.41 8.81 7.14
CA PRO A 54 -11.63 8.67 7.95
C PRO A 54 -11.78 7.26 8.51
N ARG A 55 -12.36 7.16 9.69
CA ARG A 55 -12.39 5.98 10.54
C ARG A 55 -12.92 4.71 9.87
N HIS A 56 -13.84 4.85 8.93
CA HIS A 56 -14.47 3.72 8.26
C HIS A 56 -13.99 3.53 6.82
N SER A 57 -12.84 4.11 6.48
CA SER A 57 -12.27 3.91 5.14
C SER A 57 -11.82 2.48 4.96
N ASP A 58 -12.20 1.88 3.85
CA ASP A 58 -11.73 0.55 3.47
C ASP A 58 -10.41 0.70 2.72
N VAL A 59 -9.35 0.12 3.27
CA VAL A 59 -8.02 0.16 2.67
C VAL A 59 -7.48 -1.26 2.56
N ALA A 60 -7.28 -1.71 1.34
CA ALA A 60 -6.58 -2.96 1.07
C ALA A 60 -5.10 -2.63 0.93
N HIS A 61 -4.26 -3.09 1.87
CA HIS A 61 -2.87 -2.69 1.85
C HIS A 61 -1.94 -3.74 2.42
N LYS A 62 -0.64 -3.56 2.17
CA LYS A 62 0.41 -4.40 2.74
C LYS A 62 1.60 -3.52 3.08
N THR A 63 1.98 -3.57 4.35
CA THR A 63 3.16 -2.89 4.86
C THR A 63 4.41 -3.74 4.65
N GLY A 64 5.56 -3.09 4.64
CA GLY A 64 6.85 -3.76 4.64
C GLY A 64 7.84 -2.94 5.44
N GLU A 65 8.63 -3.61 6.27
CA GLU A 65 9.63 -2.96 7.10
C GLU A 65 10.88 -3.81 7.17
N ASP A 66 12.02 -3.11 7.14
CA ASP A 66 13.33 -3.69 7.39
C ASP A 66 14.22 -2.56 7.88
N GLU A 67 15.48 -2.85 8.17
CA GLU A 67 16.42 -1.82 8.61
C GLU A 67 16.56 -0.74 7.53
N GLY A 68 16.20 0.51 7.89
CA GLY A 68 16.23 1.64 6.97
C GLY A 68 15.19 1.61 5.86
N ILE A 69 14.23 0.70 5.93
CA ILE A 69 13.19 0.54 4.91
C ILE A 69 11.83 0.61 5.58
N THR A 70 10.92 1.39 5.02
CA THR A 70 9.53 1.39 5.45
C THR A 70 8.64 1.65 4.24
N ASN A 71 7.61 0.82 4.10
CA ASN A 71 6.74 0.83 2.94
C ASN A 71 5.29 0.61 3.33
N ASP A 72 4.39 1.16 2.55
CA ASP A 72 3.00 0.74 2.54
C ASP A 72 2.45 0.95 1.13
N VAL A 73 1.79 -0.06 0.60
CA VAL A 73 1.19 0.00 -0.73
C VAL A 73 -0.26 -0.43 -0.61
N GLY A 74 -1.16 0.25 -1.29
CA GLY A 74 -2.57 -0.05 -1.08
C GLY A 74 -3.53 0.49 -2.11
N LEU A 75 -4.76 0.01 -1.95
CA LEU A 75 -5.96 0.45 -2.64
C LEU A 75 -6.87 1.11 -1.61
N VAL A 76 -7.21 2.35 -1.83
CA VAL A 76 -8.17 3.05 -0.97
C VAL A 76 -9.51 3.10 -1.69
N PHE A 77 -10.52 2.54 -1.03
CA PHE A 77 -11.88 2.51 -1.56
C PHE A 77 -12.67 3.72 -1.07
N GLY A 78 -13.48 4.26 -1.92
CA GLY A 78 -14.32 5.41 -1.65
C GLY A 78 -15.12 5.72 -2.90
N ALA A 79 -15.59 6.95 -3.05
CA ALA A 79 -16.31 7.36 -4.25
C ALA A 79 -15.44 7.20 -5.50
N ARG A 80 -14.14 7.41 -5.36
CA ARG A 80 -13.15 7.24 -6.43
C ARG A 80 -12.01 6.38 -5.88
N PRO A 81 -12.05 5.06 -6.10
CA PRO A 81 -10.96 4.19 -5.65
C PRO A 81 -9.63 4.56 -6.31
N TYR A 82 -8.54 4.47 -5.55
CA TYR A 82 -7.21 4.77 -6.07
C TYR A 82 -6.15 3.86 -5.49
N VAL A 83 -5.05 3.75 -6.21
CA VAL A 83 -3.86 3.03 -5.77
C VAL A 83 -2.85 4.04 -5.26
N ILE A 84 -2.22 3.73 -4.13
CA ILE A 84 -1.14 4.54 -3.57
C ILE A 84 -0.03 3.62 -3.08
N CYS A 85 1.20 3.91 -3.51
CA CYS A 85 2.37 3.10 -3.15
C CYS A 85 3.47 4.04 -2.66
N ILE A 86 3.87 3.87 -1.41
CA ILE A 86 4.93 4.67 -0.80
C ILE A 86 6.04 3.71 -0.34
N LEU A 87 7.16 3.80 -1.01
CA LEU A 87 8.34 2.98 -0.72
C LEU A 87 9.48 3.90 -0.31
N ALA A 88 10.15 3.56 0.77
CA ALA A 88 11.23 4.40 1.27
C ALA A 88 12.41 3.59 1.79
N ASN A 89 13.60 4.13 1.57
CA ASN A 89 14.87 3.52 1.90
C ASN A 89 15.82 4.58 2.48
N GLY A 90 16.63 4.20 3.44
CA GLY A 90 17.68 5.06 3.98
C GLY A 90 17.17 6.16 4.91
N ILE A 91 16.07 5.96 5.61
CA ILE A 91 15.44 6.98 6.44
C ILE A 91 15.14 6.50 7.85
N CYS A 92 14.88 7.47 8.73
CA CYS A 92 14.43 7.24 10.09
C CYS A 92 12.93 6.95 10.10
N ALA A 93 12.54 5.75 10.56
CA ALA A 93 11.16 5.28 10.48
C ALA A 93 10.12 6.23 11.12
N PRO A 94 10.32 6.78 12.34
CA PRO A 94 9.32 7.67 12.93
C PRO A 94 9.07 8.95 12.12
N GLU A 95 10.11 9.52 11.53
CA GLU A 95 9.97 10.72 10.70
C GLU A 95 9.26 10.40 9.39
N PHE A 96 9.57 9.24 8.83
CA PHE A 96 8.98 8.83 7.58
C PHE A 96 7.51 8.43 7.75
N ASP A 97 7.15 7.84 8.87
CA ASP A 97 5.74 7.54 9.14
C ASP A 97 4.89 8.81 9.13
N ARG A 98 5.41 9.91 9.67
CA ARG A 98 4.72 11.19 9.58
C ARG A 98 4.59 11.68 8.14
N ALA A 99 5.60 11.46 7.31
CA ALA A 99 5.53 11.79 5.88
C ALA A 99 4.49 10.94 5.16
N ILE A 100 4.44 9.64 5.45
CA ILE A 100 3.40 8.75 4.90
C ILE A 100 2.01 9.25 5.28
N HIS A 101 1.80 9.63 6.53
CA HIS A 101 0.51 10.15 6.99
C HIS A 101 0.14 11.42 6.22
N ALA A 102 1.07 12.36 6.06
CA ALA A 102 0.81 13.61 5.35
C ALA A 102 0.46 13.36 3.88
N VAL A 103 1.22 12.50 3.20
CA VAL A 103 1.00 12.18 1.78
C VAL A 103 -0.33 11.43 1.61
N SER A 104 -0.59 10.43 2.45
CA SER A 104 -1.82 9.66 2.37
C SER A 104 -3.05 10.55 2.53
N ARG A 105 -3.02 11.45 3.51
CA ARG A 105 -4.15 12.38 3.73
C ARG A 105 -4.31 13.37 2.59
N ALA A 106 -3.21 13.92 2.09
CA ALA A 106 -3.26 14.87 0.98
C ALA A 106 -3.85 14.25 -0.28
N VAL A 107 -3.46 13.01 -0.59
CA VAL A 107 -4.00 12.28 -1.74
C VAL A 107 -5.49 11.99 -1.53
N TYR A 108 -5.86 11.54 -0.34
CA TYR A 108 -7.25 11.28 -0.01
C TYR A 108 -8.11 12.53 -0.22
N ASP A 109 -7.67 13.66 0.32
CA ASP A 109 -8.40 14.92 0.20
C ASP A 109 -8.54 15.37 -1.25
N TYR A 110 -7.47 15.21 -2.04
CA TYR A 110 -7.48 15.57 -3.46
C TYR A 110 -8.46 14.70 -4.26
N VAL A 111 -8.42 13.39 -4.04
CA VAL A 111 -9.28 12.46 -4.80
C VAL A 111 -10.73 12.58 -4.37
N SER A 112 -10.98 12.90 -3.10
CA SER A 112 -12.34 12.99 -2.53
C SER A 112 -13.02 14.35 -2.76
N ALA A 113 -12.28 15.30 -3.28
CA ALA A 113 -12.79 16.65 -3.52
C ALA A 113 -13.86 16.68 -4.63
#